data_4c95b2d29bf60c009e6561cbf252dffc
#
_entry.id   4c95b2d29bf60c009e6561cbf252dffc
#
_cell.length_a   1.000
_cell.length_b   1.000
_cell.length_c   1.000
_cell.angle_alpha   90.00
_cell.angle_beta   90.00
_cell.angle_gamma   90.00
#
_symmetry.space_group_name_H-M   'P 1'
#
loop_
_entity.id
_entity.type
_entity.pdbx_description
1 polymer ?
#
loop_
_entity_poly.entity_id
_entity_poly.type
_entity_poly.pdbx_seq_one_letter_code
_entity_poly.pdbx_strand_id
1 'polypeptide(L)'
;MDILVVIDMQNDFIDGALGTPEAETIVPNVVDRVKNFNGLVLATRDTHGGDYLQTQEGRMLPVEHCIRGTYGWEIREEIAELLESGPIDKPTFGSETLGKVLKEFNKSETIDSITLVGLCTDICVISNALLIKAFLPEAEIVVDARCCAGVTPESHRNALEAMKMCQINVENDSEDGAEKLSF
;
A
#
# COMPACT_ATOMS: atom_id res chain seq x y z
N MET A 1 -11.31 16.58 0.80
CA MET A 1 -11.53 15.41 -0.10
C MET A 1 -10.89 14.16 0.49
N ASP A 2 -11.45 12.97 0.21
CA ASP A 2 -10.88 11.70 0.65
C ASP A 2 -10.11 11.02 -0.48
N ILE A 3 -9.01 10.36 -0.15
CA ILE A 3 -8.16 9.67 -1.12
C ILE A 3 -7.94 8.22 -0.67
N LEU A 4 -8.11 7.28 -1.60
CA LEU A 4 -7.71 5.89 -1.43
C LEU A 4 -6.42 5.64 -2.21
N VAL A 5 -5.42 5.06 -1.55
CA VAL A 5 -4.16 4.68 -2.20
C VAL A 5 -4.02 3.17 -2.18
N VAL A 6 -4.05 2.58 -3.36
CA VAL A 6 -3.85 1.13 -3.57
C VAL A 6 -2.35 0.89 -3.75
N ILE A 7 -1.72 0.25 -2.77
CA ILE A 7 -0.28 0.02 -2.74
C ILE A 7 0.04 -1.33 -3.37
N ASP A 8 0.74 -1.31 -4.49
CA ASP A 8 1.46 -2.43 -5.11
C ASP A 8 0.65 -3.74 -5.23
N MET A 9 -0.63 -3.65 -5.60
CA MET A 9 -1.46 -4.84 -5.83
C MET A 9 -1.10 -5.53 -7.15
N GLN A 10 0.16 -5.97 -7.24
CA GLN A 10 0.80 -6.57 -8.41
C GLN A 10 0.78 -8.10 -8.37
N ASN A 11 0.82 -8.73 -9.55
CA ASN A 11 0.74 -10.19 -9.65
C ASN A 11 1.89 -10.88 -8.90
N ASP A 12 3.13 -10.34 -8.95
CA ASP A 12 4.25 -10.96 -8.23
C ASP A 12 4.09 -10.98 -6.71
N PHE A 13 3.37 -10.01 -6.13
CA PHE A 13 3.10 -9.97 -4.69
C PHE A 13 1.83 -10.75 -4.30
N ILE A 14 0.94 -11.05 -5.24
CA ILE A 14 -0.32 -11.75 -4.95
C ILE A 14 -0.12 -13.26 -5.04
N ASP A 15 0.23 -13.77 -6.22
CA ASP A 15 0.37 -15.21 -6.51
C ASP A 15 1.62 -15.54 -7.35
N GLY A 16 2.47 -14.53 -7.64
CA GLY A 16 3.72 -14.68 -8.40
C GLY A 16 4.94 -14.95 -7.52
N ALA A 17 6.08 -14.36 -7.88
CA ALA A 17 7.39 -14.64 -7.31
C ALA A 17 7.48 -14.46 -5.79
N LEU A 18 6.73 -13.54 -5.21
CA LEU A 18 6.65 -13.22 -3.78
C LEU A 18 5.23 -13.36 -3.23
N GLY A 19 4.37 -14.10 -3.93
CA GLY A 19 2.97 -14.30 -3.55
C GLY A 19 2.80 -15.07 -2.25
N THR A 20 1.72 -14.76 -1.53
CA THR A 20 1.32 -15.45 -0.30
C THR A 20 -0.18 -15.74 -0.29
N PRO A 21 -0.65 -16.80 0.43
CA PRO A 21 -2.09 -17.05 0.57
C PRO A 21 -2.84 -15.87 1.18
N GLU A 22 -2.22 -15.13 2.09
CA GLU A 22 -2.77 -13.92 2.70
C GLU A 22 -2.97 -12.81 1.67
N ALA A 23 -2.01 -12.63 0.76
CA ALA A 23 -2.09 -11.65 -0.31
C ALA A 23 -3.23 -11.96 -1.30
N GLU A 24 -3.42 -13.23 -1.66
CA GLU A 24 -4.55 -13.66 -2.49
C GLU A 24 -5.90 -13.37 -1.80
N THR A 25 -5.97 -13.59 -0.48
CA THR A 25 -7.21 -13.43 0.30
C THR A 25 -7.70 -11.99 0.34
N ILE A 26 -6.82 -11.00 0.29
CA ILE A 26 -7.23 -9.59 0.34
C ILE A 26 -7.71 -9.02 -0.99
N VAL A 27 -7.44 -9.68 -2.13
CA VAL A 27 -7.82 -9.15 -3.46
C VAL A 27 -9.31 -8.78 -3.54
N PRO A 28 -10.27 -9.67 -3.16
CA PRO A 28 -11.69 -9.30 -3.20
C PRO A 28 -12.04 -8.13 -2.28
N ASN A 29 -11.37 -8.00 -1.12
CA ASN A 29 -11.60 -6.89 -0.20
C ASN A 29 -11.13 -5.57 -0.80
N VAL A 30 -9.96 -5.55 -1.45
CA VAL A 30 -9.42 -4.36 -2.13
C VAL A 30 -10.32 -3.96 -3.29
N VAL A 31 -10.79 -4.93 -4.11
CA VAL A 31 -11.75 -4.69 -5.20
C VAL A 31 -13.02 -4.05 -4.67
N ASP A 32 -13.60 -4.59 -3.59
CA ASP A 32 -14.80 -4.04 -2.96
C ASP A 32 -14.55 -2.63 -2.40
N ARG A 33 -13.42 -2.41 -1.75
CA ARG A 33 -13.04 -1.10 -1.21
C ARG A 33 -12.91 -0.05 -2.30
N VAL A 34 -12.24 -0.37 -3.42
CA VAL A 34 -12.10 0.54 -4.57
C VAL A 34 -13.46 0.85 -5.19
N LYS A 35 -14.29 -0.16 -5.44
CA LYS A 35 -15.63 0.03 -6.06
C LYS A 35 -16.56 0.92 -5.24
N ASN A 36 -16.47 0.84 -3.91
CA ASN A 36 -17.36 1.57 -3.01
C ASN A 36 -16.74 2.84 -2.43
N PHE A 37 -15.53 3.21 -2.86
CA PHE A 37 -14.87 4.42 -2.38
C PHE A 37 -15.46 5.66 -3.05
N ASN A 38 -15.82 6.65 -2.23
CA ASN A 38 -16.32 7.93 -2.71
C ASN A 38 -15.23 9.00 -2.56
N GLY A 39 -14.35 9.08 -3.55
CA GLY A 39 -13.21 10.00 -3.54
C GLY A 39 -12.21 9.67 -4.64
N LEU A 40 -11.03 10.25 -4.59
CA LEU A 40 -9.96 9.99 -5.54
C LEU A 40 -9.25 8.67 -5.23
N VAL A 41 -9.11 7.79 -6.23
CA VAL A 41 -8.33 6.56 -6.11
C VAL A 41 -7.01 6.73 -6.85
N LEU A 42 -5.91 6.50 -6.15
CA LEU A 42 -4.55 6.45 -6.70
C LEU A 42 -3.97 5.05 -6.48
N ALA A 43 -3.02 4.65 -7.32
CA ALA A 43 -2.31 3.39 -7.13
C ALA A 43 -0.80 3.60 -7.24
N THR A 44 -0.02 2.77 -6.53
CA THR A 44 1.42 2.63 -6.75
C THR A 44 1.73 1.28 -7.38
N ARG A 45 2.90 1.22 -8.01
CA ARG A 45 3.41 0.00 -8.62
C ARG A 45 4.92 -0.08 -8.41
N ASP A 46 5.35 -1.07 -7.65
CA ASP A 46 6.76 -1.35 -7.47
C ASP A 46 7.42 -1.71 -8.81
N THR A 47 8.59 -1.15 -9.09
CA THR A 47 9.15 -1.22 -10.44
C THR A 47 10.65 -1.34 -10.42
N HIS A 48 11.14 -2.50 -10.85
CA HIS A 48 12.55 -2.80 -10.97
C HIS A 48 13.01 -2.92 -12.43
N GLY A 49 14.30 -2.70 -12.65
CA GLY A 49 14.96 -2.95 -13.91
C GLY A 49 15.54 -4.37 -14.01
N GLY A 50 16.01 -4.76 -15.18
CA GLY A 50 16.68 -6.06 -15.38
C GLY A 50 18.02 -6.20 -14.64
N ASP A 51 18.48 -5.15 -13.98
CA ASP A 51 19.66 -5.12 -13.11
C ASP A 51 19.32 -5.31 -11.61
N TYR A 52 18.09 -5.70 -11.30
CA TYR A 52 17.60 -5.84 -9.92
C TYR A 52 18.57 -6.58 -8.98
N LEU A 53 19.09 -7.73 -9.39
CA LEU A 53 20.04 -8.54 -8.59
C LEU A 53 21.36 -7.82 -8.28
N GLN A 54 21.66 -6.73 -8.97
CA GLN A 54 22.86 -5.90 -8.74
C GLN A 54 22.59 -4.73 -7.80
N THR A 55 21.31 -4.48 -7.48
CA THR A 55 20.91 -3.43 -6.55
C THR A 55 21.17 -3.84 -5.09
N GLN A 56 21.09 -2.90 -4.17
CA GLN A 56 21.19 -3.20 -2.73
C GLN A 56 20.03 -4.11 -2.29
N GLU A 57 18.82 -3.84 -2.77
CA GLU A 57 17.63 -4.65 -2.49
C GLU A 57 17.77 -6.08 -3.03
N GLY A 58 18.16 -6.23 -4.30
CA GLY A 58 18.37 -7.54 -4.92
C GLY A 58 19.46 -8.39 -4.28
N ARG A 59 20.43 -7.75 -3.61
CA ARG A 59 21.43 -8.49 -2.79
C ARG A 59 20.85 -9.01 -1.48
N MET A 60 19.87 -8.30 -0.90
CA MET A 60 19.22 -8.70 0.35
C MET A 60 18.07 -9.68 0.09
N LEU A 61 17.36 -9.52 -1.01
CA LEU A 61 16.28 -10.41 -1.47
C LEU A 61 16.58 -10.85 -2.92
N PRO A 62 17.35 -11.93 -3.14
CA PRO A 62 17.76 -12.34 -4.48
C PRO A 62 16.66 -13.10 -5.25
N VAL A 63 15.47 -12.50 -5.29
CA VAL A 63 14.28 -12.98 -6.02
C VAL A 63 13.83 -11.87 -6.95
N GLU A 64 14.05 -12.04 -8.26
CA GLU A 64 13.56 -11.07 -9.23
C GLU A 64 12.03 -10.99 -9.19
N HIS A 65 11.51 -9.79 -9.02
CA HIS A 65 10.08 -9.51 -8.98
C HIS A 65 9.81 -8.11 -9.52
N CYS A 66 8.60 -7.86 -9.91
CA CYS A 66 8.13 -6.56 -10.40
C CYS A 66 9.08 -5.94 -11.46
N ILE A 67 9.69 -6.78 -12.29
CA ILE A 67 10.54 -6.32 -13.40
C ILE A 67 9.65 -5.66 -14.45
N ARG A 68 9.96 -4.41 -14.79
CA ARG A 68 9.18 -3.59 -15.73
C ARG A 68 8.83 -4.35 -17.01
N GLY A 69 7.55 -4.36 -17.36
CA GLY A 69 7.02 -4.98 -18.58
C GLY A 69 6.77 -6.49 -18.47
N THR A 70 6.95 -7.11 -17.31
CA THR A 70 6.56 -8.50 -17.08
C THR A 70 5.13 -8.60 -16.56
N TYR A 71 4.51 -9.76 -16.67
CA TYR A 71 3.20 -10.04 -16.08
C TYR A 71 3.19 -9.83 -14.55
N GLY A 72 4.26 -10.23 -13.87
CA GLY A 72 4.40 -10.05 -12.43
C GLY A 72 4.38 -8.59 -11.98
N TRP A 73 4.89 -7.69 -12.82
CA TRP A 73 4.90 -6.25 -12.59
C TRP A 73 3.52 -5.60 -12.74
N GLU A 74 2.61 -6.17 -13.54
CA GLU A 74 1.29 -5.58 -13.76
C GLU A 74 0.44 -5.61 -12.49
N ILE A 75 -0.37 -4.58 -12.31
CA ILE A 75 -1.43 -4.57 -11.29
C ILE A 75 -2.43 -5.68 -11.60
N ARG A 76 -2.92 -6.36 -10.59
CA ARG A 76 -3.97 -7.39 -10.73
C ARG A 76 -5.14 -6.83 -11.55
N GLU A 77 -5.55 -7.59 -12.57
CA GLU A 77 -6.51 -7.14 -13.59
C GLU A 77 -7.81 -6.61 -12.99
N GLU A 78 -8.40 -7.32 -12.02
CA GLU A 78 -9.65 -6.92 -11.36
C GLU A 78 -9.57 -5.58 -10.63
N ILE A 79 -8.36 -5.16 -10.26
CA ILE A 79 -8.10 -3.86 -9.63
C ILE A 79 -7.74 -2.83 -10.70
N ALA A 80 -6.90 -3.20 -11.67
CA ALA A 80 -6.47 -2.32 -12.75
C ALA A 80 -7.66 -1.75 -13.55
N GLU A 81 -8.69 -2.56 -13.80
CA GLU A 81 -9.92 -2.15 -14.48
C GLU A 81 -10.74 -1.09 -13.73
N LEU A 82 -10.51 -0.93 -12.42
CA LEU A 82 -11.21 0.05 -11.58
C LEU A 82 -10.45 1.37 -11.43
N LEU A 83 -9.20 1.42 -11.85
CA LEU A 83 -8.37 2.62 -11.74
C LEU A 83 -8.66 3.59 -12.89
N GLU A 84 -9.01 4.82 -12.55
CA GLU A 84 -9.23 5.88 -13.55
C GLU A 84 -7.92 6.46 -14.11
N SER A 85 -6.81 6.27 -13.40
CA SER A 85 -5.49 6.73 -13.81
C SER A 85 -4.45 5.61 -13.70
N GLY A 86 -3.38 5.69 -14.49
CA GLY A 86 -2.27 4.75 -14.39
C GLY A 86 -1.58 4.81 -13.02
N PRO A 87 -1.00 3.70 -12.54
CA PRO A 87 -0.30 3.66 -11.27
C PRO A 87 0.98 4.51 -11.29
N ILE A 88 1.39 4.98 -10.12
CA ILE A 88 2.66 5.67 -9.90
C ILE A 88 3.76 4.61 -9.74
N ASP A 89 4.64 4.49 -10.72
CA ASP A 89 5.81 3.62 -10.62
C ASP A 89 6.77 4.14 -9.55
N LYS A 90 7.25 3.27 -8.68
CA LYS A 90 8.20 3.58 -7.62
C LYS A 90 9.35 2.57 -7.61
N PRO A 91 10.60 3.03 -7.47
CA PRO A 91 11.78 2.14 -7.41
C PRO A 91 12.21 1.79 -5.97
N THR A 92 11.41 2.15 -4.98
CA THR A 92 11.70 2.00 -3.55
C THR A 92 10.40 1.72 -2.78
N PHE A 93 10.51 1.21 -1.55
CA PHE A 93 9.34 0.84 -0.74
C PHE A 93 8.35 1.99 -0.54
N GLY A 94 8.83 3.18 -0.14
CA GLY A 94 8.02 4.39 -0.10
C GLY A 94 8.15 5.20 -1.40
N SER A 95 7.09 5.85 -1.83
CA SER A 95 7.05 6.66 -3.06
C SER A 95 7.15 8.16 -2.77
N GLU A 96 8.32 8.76 -3.02
CA GLU A 96 8.43 10.23 -2.97
C GLU A 96 7.49 10.91 -3.98
N THR A 97 7.27 10.29 -5.14
CA THR A 97 6.37 10.82 -6.16
C THR A 97 4.94 10.88 -5.66
N LEU A 98 4.46 9.82 -5.00
CA LEU A 98 3.15 9.83 -4.37
C LEU A 98 3.03 10.95 -3.33
N GLY A 99 4.03 11.09 -2.43
CA GLY A 99 4.04 12.17 -1.45
C GLY A 99 3.98 13.57 -2.08
N LYS A 100 4.72 13.80 -3.17
CA LYS A 100 4.70 15.07 -3.92
C LYS A 100 3.35 15.31 -4.58
N VAL A 101 2.77 14.30 -5.22
CA VAL A 101 1.44 14.36 -5.86
C VAL A 101 0.37 14.71 -4.83
N LEU A 102 0.33 14.02 -3.69
CA LEU A 102 -0.62 14.31 -2.61
C LEU A 102 -0.44 15.74 -2.06
N LYS A 103 0.80 16.18 -1.90
CA LYS A 103 1.07 17.55 -1.45
C LYS A 103 0.59 18.60 -2.43
N GLU A 104 0.68 18.36 -3.75
CA GLU A 104 0.13 19.26 -4.77
C GLU A 104 -1.40 19.26 -4.76
N PHE A 105 -2.04 18.11 -4.63
CA PHE A 105 -3.50 18.02 -4.46
C PHE A 105 -3.96 18.85 -3.24
N ASN A 106 -3.30 18.69 -2.10
CA ASN A 106 -3.66 19.39 -0.87
C ASN A 106 -3.53 20.93 -0.96
N LYS A 107 -2.78 21.45 -1.94
CA LYS A 107 -2.73 22.91 -2.19
C LYS A 107 -3.97 23.42 -2.93
N SER A 108 -4.56 22.60 -3.78
CA SER A 108 -5.74 22.96 -4.59
C SER A 108 -7.04 22.64 -3.87
N GLU A 109 -7.07 21.56 -3.12
CA GLU A 109 -8.22 21.12 -2.34
C GLU A 109 -7.72 20.38 -1.09
N THR A 110 -8.18 20.78 0.09
CA THR A 110 -7.78 20.18 1.35
C THR A 110 -8.09 18.68 1.36
N ILE A 111 -7.08 17.87 1.66
CA ILE A 111 -7.24 16.43 1.87
C ILE A 111 -7.68 16.21 3.31
N ASP A 112 -8.84 15.60 3.50
CA ASP A 112 -9.39 15.27 4.83
C ASP A 112 -8.79 13.95 5.33
N SER A 113 -8.85 12.91 4.49
CA SER A 113 -8.29 11.60 4.83
C SER A 113 -7.58 10.93 3.66
N ILE A 114 -6.59 10.09 4.00
CA ILE A 114 -5.86 9.23 3.05
C ILE A 114 -5.90 7.80 3.60
N THR A 115 -6.65 6.93 2.92
CA THR A 115 -6.72 5.52 3.27
C THR A 115 -5.74 4.71 2.41
N LEU A 116 -4.93 3.86 3.04
CA LEU A 116 -4.01 2.95 2.35
C LEU A 116 -4.53 1.51 2.43
N VAL A 117 -4.44 0.81 1.31
CA VAL A 117 -4.72 -0.62 1.16
C VAL A 117 -3.64 -1.26 0.31
N GLY A 118 -3.43 -2.57 0.40
CA GLY A 118 -2.54 -3.32 -0.49
C GLY A 118 -1.37 -4.02 0.20
N LEU A 119 -0.27 -4.14 -0.50
CA LEU A 119 0.85 -5.03 -0.20
C LEU A 119 2.21 -4.31 -0.17
N CYS A 120 3.17 -4.78 0.63
CA CYS A 120 2.92 -5.57 1.83
C CYS A 120 2.78 -4.60 3.01
N THR A 121 1.95 -4.95 3.99
CA THR A 121 1.69 -4.10 5.18
C THR A 121 2.98 -3.64 5.85
N ASP A 122 3.92 -4.57 6.01
CA ASP A 122 5.18 -4.44 6.74
C ASP A 122 6.33 -3.88 5.90
N ILE A 123 6.11 -3.60 4.61
CA ILE A 123 7.12 -3.04 3.71
C ILE A 123 6.60 -1.78 3.02
N CYS A 124 5.88 -1.91 1.91
CA CYS A 124 5.47 -0.77 1.10
C CYS A 124 4.32 0.03 1.72
N VAL A 125 3.36 -0.62 2.39
CA VAL A 125 2.24 0.10 3.03
C VAL A 125 2.75 0.98 4.17
N ILE A 126 3.48 0.43 5.15
CA ILE A 126 4.03 1.21 6.27
C ILE A 126 4.99 2.30 5.77
N SER A 127 5.83 2.00 4.77
CA SER A 127 6.78 2.98 4.23
C SER A 127 6.06 4.17 3.59
N ASN A 128 4.99 3.93 2.83
CA ASN A 128 4.18 5.00 2.26
C ASN A 128 3.37 5.75 3.32
N ALA A 129 2.77 5.06 4.28
CA ALA A 129 2.00 5.67 5.36
C ALA A 129 2.86 6.67 6.17
N LEU A 130 4.06 6.27 6.58
CA LEU A 130 5.00 7.13 7.29
C LEU A 130 5.51 8.29 6.43
N LEU A 131 5.78 8.03 5.16
CA LEU A 131 6.22 9.06 4.23
C LEU A 131 5.12 10.09 3.97
N ILE A 132 3.89 9.66 3.75
CA ILE A 132 2.73 10.55 3.58
C ILE A 132 2.52 11.39 4.84
N LYS A 133 2.65 10.80 6.04
CA LYS A 133 2.58 11.53 7.31
C LYS A 133 3.62 12.64 7.39
N ALA A 134 4.83 12.43 6.84
CA ALA A 134 5.85 13.46 6.79
C ALA A 134 5.55 14.57 5.76
N PHE A 135 4.90 14.26 4.64
CA PHE A 135 4.49 15.24 3.63
C PHE A 135 3.25 16.04 4.04
N LEU A 136 2.31 15.41 4.74
CA LEU A 136 1.00 15.94 5.12
C LEU A 136 0.71 15.61 6.59
N PRO A 137 1.39 16.27 7.54
CA PRO A 137 1.31 15.93 8.97
C PRO A 137 -0.10 16.14 9.57
N GLU A 138 -0.91 17.03 8.97
CA GLU A 138 -2.25 17.35 9.46
C GLU A 138 -3.36 16.50 8.81
N ALA A 139 -3.07 15.78 7.70
CA ALA A 139 -4.05 14.89 7.09
C ALA A 139 -4.24 13.64 7.95
N GLU A 140 -5.48 13.17 8.04
CA GLU A 140 -5.79 11.88 8.64
C GLU A 140 -5.27 10.76 7.73
N ILE A 141 -4.43 9.87 8.27
CA ILE A 141 -3.92 8.71 7.55
C ILE A 141 -4.52 7.46 8.18
N VAL A 142 -5.12 6.63 7.32
CA VAL A 142 -5.82 5.41 7.70
C VAL A 142 -5.21 4.24 6.95
N VAL A 143 -5.08 3.09 7.60
CA VAL A 143 -4.75 1.81 6.97
C VAL A 143 -5.91 0.85 7.21
N ASP A 144 -6.51 0.32 6.15
CA ASP A 144 -7.55 -0.71 6.25
C ASP A 144 -6.89 -2.09 6.34
N ALA A 145 -6.80 -2.61 7.57
CA ALA A 145 -6.09 -3.85 7.87
C ALA A 145 -6.68 -5.06 7.13
N ARG A 146 -8.00 -5.09 6.89
CA ARG A 146 -8.67 -6.16 6.12
C ARG A 146 -8.29 -6.16 4.63
N CYS A 147 -7.83 -5.02 4.13
CA CYS A 147 -7.39 -4.82 2.75
C CYS A 147 -5.87 -4.82 2.62
N CYS A 148 -5.14 -5.27 3.64
CA CYS A 148 -3.68 -5.36 3.65
C CYS A 148 -3.22 -6.76 4.07
N ALA A 149 -2.07 -7.19 3.55
CA ALA A 149 -1.39 -8.40 4.00
C ALA A 149 0.12 -8.14 4.09
N GLY A 150 0.76 -8.70 5.11
CA GLY A 150 2.22 -8.65 5.27
C GLY A 150 2.90 -9.88 4.67
N VAL A 151 4.22 -9.91 4.74
CA VAL A 151 5.02 -11.08 4.35
C VAL A 151 4.63 -12.30 5.21
N THR A 152 4.31 -12.06 6.47
CA THR A 152 3.74 -13.06 7.39
C THR A 152 2.60 -12.43 8.20
N PRO A 153 1.66 -13.23 8.77
CA PRO A 153 0.66 -12.69 9.69
C PRO A 153 1.25 -11.97 10.91
N GLU A 154 2.41 -12.42 11.40
CA GLU A 154 3.11 -11.77 12.51
C GLU A 154 3.67 -10.39 12.12
N SER A 155 4.40 -10.31 11.00
CA SER A 155 4.96 -9.04 10.54
C SER A 155 3.88 -8.04 10.13
N HIS A 156 2.74 -8.51 9.61
CA HIS A 156 1.56 -7.70 9.38
C HIS A 156 1.08 -7.02 10.67
N ARG A 157 0.83 -7.79 11.74
CA ARG A 157 0.40 -7.24 13.04
C ARG A 157 1.41 -6.26 13.61
N ASN A 158 2.71 -6.61 13.57
CA ASN A 158 3.78 -5.75 14.07
C ASN A 158 3.82 -4.40 13.34
N ALA A 159 3.59 -4.40 12.02
CA ALA A 159 3.54 -3.17 11.23
C ALA A 159 2.32 -2.31 11.57
N LEU A 160 1.13 -2.92 11.75
CA LEU A 160 -0.07 -2.20 12.19
C LEU A 160 0.16 -1.53 13.55
N GLU A 161 0.72 -2.25 14.53
CA GLU A 161 1.03 -1.69 15.84
C GLU A 161 2.07 -0.53 15.74
N ALA A 162 3.11 -0.69 14.91
CA ALA A 162 4.07 0.38 14.69
C ALA A 162 3.42 1.63 14.07
N MET A 163 2.50 1.45 13.14
CA MET A 163 1.77 2.56 12.52
C MET A 163 0.83 3.26 13.51
N LYS A 164 0.15 2.53 14.39
CA LYS A 164 -0.67 3.11 15.48
C LYS A 164 0.19 4.02 16.38
N MET A 165 1.41 3.60 16.74
CA MET A 165 2.33 4.41 17.53
C MET A 165 2.77 5.70 16.81
N CYS A 166 2.75 5.70 15.47
CA CYS A 166 3.05 6.87 14.62
C CYS A 166 1.82 7.73 14.31
N GLN A 167 0.71 7.55 15.04
CA GLN A 167 -0.55 8.31 14.85
C GLN A 167 -1.19 8.07 13.47
N ILE A 168 -1.06 6.86 12.96
CA ILE A 168 -1.79 6.38 11.79
C ILE A 168 -2.94 5.53 12.29
N ASN A 169 -4.15 5.85 11.85
CA ASN A 169 -5.34 5.10 12.23
C ASN A 169 -5.36 3.75 11.51
N VAL A 170 -5.70 2.70 12.24
CA VAL A 170 -5.89 1.36 11.66
C VAL A 170 -7.36 0.99 11.83
N GLU A 171 -8.03 0.68 10.73
CA GLU A 171 -9.42 0.22 10.75
C GLU A 171 -9.53 -1.25 10.31
N ASN A 172 -10.64 -1.89 10.66
CA ASN A 172 -10.93 -3.30 10.33
C ASN A 172 -9.85 -4.29 10.81
N ASP A 173 -9.12 -3.94 11.87
CA ASP A 173 -8.22 -4.87 12.54
C ASP A 173 -9.04 -5.90 13.30
N SER A 174 -8.84 -7.18 13.04
CA SER A 174 -9.60 -8.28 13.66
C SER A 174 -9.41 -8.37 15.18
N GLU A 175 -8.45 -7.65 15.75
CA GLU A 175 -8.21 -7.54 17.20
C GLU A 175 -8.99 -6.41 17.87
N ASP A 176 -9.77 -5.60 17.17
CA ASP A 176 -10.63 -4.55 17.76
C ASP A 176 -11.77 -5.08 18.66
N GLY A 177 -11.80 -6.39 18.93
CA GLY A 177 -12.65 -7.03 19.94
C GLY A 177 -12.08 -7.05 21.37
N ALA A 178 -10.82 -6.67 21.56
CA ALA A 178 -10.17 -6.61 22.87
C ALA A 178 -10.04 -5.16 23.33
N GLU A 179 -10.86 -4.79 24.30
CA GLU A 179 -10.90 -3.60 25.17
C GLU A 179 -9.96 -2.42 24.77
N LYS A 180 -10.61 -1.30 24.41
CA LYS A 180 -9.96 0.02 24.42
C LYS A 180 -9.37 0.26 25.82
N LEU A 181 -8.07 0.13 25.97
CA LEU A 181 -7.36 0.66 27.13
C LEU A 181 -7.50 2.19 27.06
N SER A 182 -8.38 2.72 27.91
CA SER A 182 -8.47 4.17 28.18
C SER A 182 -7.24 4.58 28.99
N PHE A 183 -6.42 5.45 28.42
CA PHE A 183 -5.44 6.24 29.18
C PHE A 183 -6.07 7.52 29.66
#